data_6784ae76e6f43f4a327ce02a4030a2e6
#
_entry.id   6784ae76e6f43f4a327ce02a4030a2e6
#
_cell.length_a   1.000
_cell.length_b   1.000
_cell.length_c   1.000
_cell.angle_alpha   90.00
_cell.angle_beta   90.00
_cell.angle_gamma   90.00
#
_symmetry.space_group_name_H-M   'P 1'
#
loop_
_entity.id
_entity.type
_entity.pdbx_description
1 polymer ?
#
loop_
_entity_poly.entity_id
_entity_poly.type
_entity_poly.pdbx_seq_one_letter_code
_entity_poly.pdbx_strand_id
1 'polypeptide(L)'
;AAAFAQGSERATDRLQNQIRRELVTLPFYSVFDNFEYKLSSNGVVTLLGQVHRPTLKSSAENVVKRIEGVTKVVNEIEVLPVSSMDDQIRLATYRAIYGHTALQTLAVRAVPPIHIIVKNGNVTLEGVVATKLEKQVAGAQANGVAGVFSVKNNLRVEGGDS
;
A
#
# COMPACT_ATOMS: atom_id res chain seq x y z
N ALA A 1 16.25 18.44 28.49
CA ALA A 1 16.33 17.09 27.86
C ALA A 1 14.99 16.64 27.33
N ALA A 2 13.90 16.71 28.12
CA ALA A 2 12.57 16.30 27.70
C ALA A 2 12.02 17.13 26.54
N ALA A 3 12.29 18.43 26.50
CA ALA A 3 11.85 19.33 25.44
C ALA A 3 12.50 19.01 24.09
N PHE A 4 13.77 18.61 24.08
CA PHE A 4 14.47 18.21 22.86
C PHE A 4 13.92 16.89 22.30
N ALA A 5 13.65 15.90 23.17
CA ALA A 5 13.09 14.62 22.76
C ALA A 5 11.70 14.81 22.14
N GLN A 6 10.84 15.62 22.74
CA GLN A 6 9.50 15.92 22.22
C GLN A 6 9.54 16.68 20.90
N GLY A 7 10.47 17.63 20.74
CA GLY A 7 10.65 18.36 19.50
C GLY A 7 11.10 17.44 18.35
N SER A 8 12.02 16.51 18.64
CA SER A 8 12.50 15.52 17.68
C SER A 8 11.40 14.54 17.26
N GLU A 9 10.61 14.06 18.22
CA GLU A 9 9.49 13.16 17.93
C GLU A 9 8.42 13.84 17.06
N ARG A 10 8.07 15.08 17.37
CA ARG A 10 7.10 15.85 16.57
C ARG A 10 7.61 16.12 15.15
N ALA A 11 8.90 16.39 15.00
CA ALA A 11 9.51 16.61 13.69
C ALA A 11 9.48 15.30 12.88
N THR A 12 9.76 14.16 13.51
CA THR A 12 9.72 12.85 12.88
C THR A 12 8.29 12.49 12.47
N ASP A 13 7.31 12.70 13.35
CA ASP A 13 5.90 12.43 13.06
C ASP A 13 5.41 13.29 11.89
N ARG A 14 5.80 14.56 11.87
CA ARG A 14 5.45 15.46 10.77
C ARG A 14 6.01 14.95 9.45
N LEU A 15 7.27 14.54 9.45
CA LEU A 15 7.94 14.04 8.28
C LEU A 15 7.29 12.75 7.77
N GLN A 16 6.98 11.83 8.67
CA GLN A 16 6.28 10.58 8.32
C GLN A 16 4.91 10.87 7.71
N ASN A 17 4.14 11.76 8.31
CA ASN A 17 2.82 12.14 7.79
C ASN A 17 2.92 12.79 6.42
N GLN A 18 3.93 13.61 6.20
CA GLN A 18 4.14 14.26 4.91
C GLN A 18 4.56 13.26 3.83
N ILE A 19 5.46 12.33 4.14
CA ILE A 19 5.85 11.27 3.22
C ILE A 19 4.62 10.46 2.81
N ARG A 20 3.81 10.04 3.78
CA ARG A 20 2.60 9.29 3.48
C ARG A 20 1.65 10.06 2.58
N ARG A 21 1.41 11.32 2.90
CA ARG A 21 0.52 12.18 2.11
C ARG A 21 0.98 12.30 0.66
N GLU A 22 2.26 12.54 0.45
CA GLU A 22 2.81 12.69 -0.90
C GLU A 22 2.67 11.40 -1.70
N LEU A 23 2.88 10.24 -1.08
CA LEU A 23 2.76 8.96 -1.75
C LEU A 23 1.31 8.62 -2.12
N VAL A 24 0.37 8.76 -1.17
CA VAL A 24 -1.03 8.36 -1.42
C VAL A 24 -1.77 9.33 -2.33
N THR A 25 -1.26 10.53 -2.53
CA THR A 25 -1.88 11.52 -3.43
C THR A 25 -1.24 11.54 -4.82
N LEU A 26 -0.30 10.64 -5.10
CA LEU A 26 0.30 10.54 -6.42
C LEU A 26 -0.76 10.20 -7.48
N PRO A 27 -0.73 10.89 -8.64
CA PRO A 27 -1.59 10.50 -9.76
C PRO A 27 -1.34 9.05 -10.15
N PHE A 28 -2.40 8.34 -10.52
CA PHE A 28 -2.36 6.93 -10.92
C PHE A 28 -2.08 5.93 -9.81
N TYR A 29 -1.86 6.37 -8.56
CA TYR A 29 -1.83 5.45 -7.43
C TYR A 29 -3.20 4.79 -7.26
N SER A 30 -3.22 3.48 -7.18
CA SER A 30 -4.46 2.71 -7.16
C SER A 30 -4.39 1.57 -6.16
N VAL A 31 -5.48 0.81 -6.06
CA VAL A 31 -5.54 -0.41 -5.24
C VAL A 31 -4.58 -1.49 -5.71
N PHE A 32 -4.04 -1.38 -6.92
CA PHE A 32 -3.10 -2.36 -7.47
C PHE A 32 -1.64 -2.02 -7.16
N ASP A 33 -1.41 -0.98 -6.38
CA ASP A 33 -0.10 -0.54 -5.95
C ASP A 33 -0.02 -0.54 -4.43
N ASN A 34 1.18 -0.78 -3.90
CA ASN A 34 1.42 -0.72 -2.46
C ASN A 34 2.71 0.01 -2.19
N PHE A 35 2.64 1.11 -1.45
CA PHE A 35 3.83 1.84 -1.01
C PHE A 35 4.12 1.56 0.45
N GLU A 36 5.38 1.27 0.74
CA GLU A 36 5.91 1.18 2.09
C GLU A 36 7.16 2.04 2.17
N TYR A 37 7.52 2.49 3.37
CA TYR A 37 8.74 3.26 3.55
C TYR A 37 9.32 3.03 4.93
N LYS A 38 10.63 3.26 5.03
CA LYS A 38 11.37 3.30 6.29
C LYS A 38 12.08 4.64 6.37
N LEU A 39 12.01 5.28 7.52
CA LEU A 39 12.66 6.56 7.77
C LEU A 39 13.73 6.37 8.84
N SER A 40 14.97 6.69 8.51
CA SER A 40 16.08 6.68 9.46
C SER A 40 16.17 7.99 10.22
N SER A 41 16.89 7.98 11.34
CA SER A 41 17.07 9.17 12.19
C SER A 41 17.79 10.32 11.50
N ASN A 42 18.57 10.05 10.45
CA ASN A 42 19.30 11.06 9.68
C ASN A 42 18.60 11.48 8.38
N GLY A 43 17.30 11.22 8.27
CA GLY A 43 16.50 11.70 7.16
C GLY A 43 16.60 10.87 5.89
N VAL A 44 17.17 9.68 5.94
CA VAL A 44 17.20 8.77 4.79
C VAL A 44 15.88 8.00 4.72
N VAL A 45 15.20 8.07 3.57
CA VAL A 45 13.96 7.36 3.32
C VAL A 45 14.23 6.22 2.36
N THR A 46 13.88 5.00 2.77
CA THR A 46 13.90 3.83 1.90
C THR A 46 12.48 3.53 1.46
N LEU A 47 12.22 3.61 0.16
CA LEU A 47 10.92 3.30 -0.42
C LEU A 47 10.87 1.83 -0.81
N LEU A 48 9.77 1.18 -0.48
CA LEU A 48 9.53 -0.25 -0.67
C LEU A 48 8.12 -0.44 -1.23
N GLY A 49 7.79 -1.67 -1.53
CA GLY A 49 6.47 -2.05 -2.02
C GLY A 49 6.49 -2.40 -3.49
N GLN A 50 5.31 -2.44 -4.08
CA GLN A 50 5.13 -2.87 -5.47
C GLN A 50 4.21 -1.90 -6.20
N VAL A 51 4.54 -1.62 -7.45
CA VAL A 51 3.71 -0.83 -8.35
C VAL A 51 3.54 -1.55 -9.68
N HIS A 52 2.39 -1.36 -10.32
CA HIS A 52 2.16 -1.96 -11.64
C HIS A 52 2.56 -1.05 -12.79
N ARG A 53 2.87 0.23 -12.51
CA ARG A 53 3.35 1.21 -13.50
C ARG A 53 4.77 1.67 -13.16
N PRO A 54 5.72 1.57 -14.10
CA PRO A 54 7.10 2.03 -13.85
C PRO A 54 7.19 3.50 -13.43
N THR A 55 6.30 4.34 -13.98
CA THR A 55 6.27 5.77 -13.67
C THR A 55 5.97 6.06 -12.20
N LEU A 56 5.21 5.19 -11.52
CA LEU A 56 4.94 5.37 -10.08
C LEU A 56 6.19 5.21 -9.24
N LYS A 57 7.10 4.33 -9.64
CA LYS A 57 8.37 4.17 -8.93
C LYS A 57 9.18 5.45 -8.96
N SER A 58 9.34 6.06 -10.12
CA SER A 58 10.08 7.32 -10.26
C SER A 58 9.33 8.50 -9.65
N SER A 59 8.02 8.56 -9.79
CA SER A 59 7.22 9.63 -9.21
C SER A 59 7.28 9.62 -7.68
N ALA A 60 7.25 8.44 -7.06
CA ALA A 60 7.39 8.30 -5.61
C ALA A 60 8.73 8.87 -5.12
N GLU A 61 9.83 8.51 -5.79
CA GLU A 61 11.13 9.06 -5.43
C GLU A 61 11.16 10.59 -5.59
N ASN A 62 10.62 11.10 -6.70
CA ASN A 62 10.64 12.53 -6.99
C ASN A 62 9.88 13.36 -5.96
N VAL A 63 8.71 12.91 -5.50
CA VAL A 63 7.95 13.68 -4.51
C VAL A 63 8.56 13.58 -3.12
N VAL A 64 9.11 12.41 -2.75
CA VAL A 64 9.70 12.23 -1.42
C VAL A 64 11.01 13.01 -1.27
N LYS A 65 11.86 13.00 -2.28
CA LYS A 65 13.15 13.71 -2.19
C LYS A 65 13.02 15.23 -2.06
N ARG A 66 11.86 15.80 -2.42
CA ARG A 66 11.59 17.23 -2.30
C ARG A 66 11.09 17.64 -0.92
N ILE A 67 10.77 16.69 -0.06
CA ILE A 67 10.25 16.97 1.27
C ILE A 67 11.38 17.51 2.15
N GLU A 68 11.11 18.62 2.82
CA GLU A 68 12.06 19.18 3.77
C GLU A 68 12.32 18.20 4.91
N GLY A 69 13.58 17.92 5.19
CA GLY A 69 14.00 16.95 6.19
C GLY A 69 14.43 15.61 5.60
N VAL A 70 14.12 15.34 4.34
CA VAL A 70 14.62 14.15 3.63
C VAL A 70 15.99 14.46 3.06
N THR A 71 16.99 13.69 3.48
CA THR A 71 18.39 13.88 3.06
C THR A 71 18.77 13.00 1.88
N LYS A 72 18.15 11.82 1.79
CA LYS A 72 18.41 10.86 0.72
C LYS A 72 17.22 9.93 0.56
N VAL A 73 16.94 9.51 -0.65
CA VAL A 73 15.92 8.48 -0.95
C VAL A 73 16.60 7.28 -1.59
N VAL A 74 16.37 6.10 -1.00
CA VAL A 74 16.77 4.80 -1.56
C VAL A 74 15.50 4.17 -2.09
N ASN A 75 15.41 3.98 -3.40
CA ASN A 75 14.19 3.51 -4.05
C ASN A 75 14.29 2.02 -4.37
N GLU A 76 13.69 1.20 -3.53
CA GLU A 76 13.62 -0.25 -3.68
C GLU A 76 12.22 -0.73 -4.08
N ILE A 77 11.39 0.16 -4.64
CA ILE A 77 10.07 -0.22 -5.11
C ILE A 77 10.20 -1.21 -6.27
N GLU A 78 9.47 -2.31 -6.18
CA GLU A 78 9.41 -3.31 -7.25
C GLU A 78 8.37 -2.89 -8.29
N VAL A 79 8.74 -2.92 -9.57
CA VAL A 79 7.79 -2.76 -10.67
C VAL A 79 7.33 -4.16 -11.07
N LEU A 80 6.02 -4.39 -10.99
CA LEU A 80 5.45 -5.70 -11.29
C LEU A 80 5.57 -6.01 -12.80
N PRO A 81 5.80 -7.29 -13.16
CA PRO A 81 5.88 -7.67 -14.57
C PRO A 81 4.59 -7.39 -15.33
N VAL A 82 4.71 -7.05 -16.60
CA VAL A 82 3.55 -6.91 -17.49
C VAL A 82 3.01 -8.31 -17.79
N SER A 83 1.74 -8.55 -17.47
CA SER A 83 1.09 -9.84 -17.68
C SER A 83 -0.42 -9.65 -17.84
N SER A 84 -0.95 -10.08 -18.97
CA SER A 84 -2.39 -10.01 -19.22
C SER A 84 -3.17 -10.95 -18.28
N MET A 85 -2.59 -12.08 -17.91
CA MET A 85 -3.21 -12.99 -16.92
C MET A 85 -3.30 -12.33 -15.55
N ASP A 86 -2.23 -11.67 -15.12
CA ASP A 86 -2.22 -10.96 -13.85
C ASP A 86 -3.22 -9.80 -13.85
N ASP A 87 -3.36 -9.10 -14.98
CA ASP A 87 -4.35 -8.04 -15.12
C ASP A 87 -5.77 -8.57 -14.97
N GLN A 88 -6.08 -9.72 -15.55
CA GLN A 88 -7.37 -10.36 -15.38
C GLN A 88 -7.63 -10.74 -13.91
N ILE A 89 -6.61 -11.27 -13.25
CA ILE A 89 -6.70 -11.62 -11.82
C ILE A 89 -6.92 -10.35 -10.97
N ARG A 90 -6.22 -9.26 -11.28
CA ARG A 90 -6.41 -7.97 -10.57
C ARG A 90 -7.87 -7.53 -10.63
N LEU A 91 -8.44 -7.47 -11.82
CA LEU A 91 -9.82 -7.02 -11.99
C LEU A 91 -10.82 -8.00 -11.36
N ALA A 92 -10.63 -9.31 -11.53
CA ALA A 92 -11.52 -10.30 -10.94
C ALA A 92 -11.45 -10.26 -9.40
N THR A 93 -10.27 -10.11 -8.84
CA THR A 93 -10.09 -10.01 -7.39
C THR A 93 -10.72 -8.73 -6.85
N TYR A 94 -10.53 -7.61 -7.54
CA TYR A 94 -11.18 -6.35 -7.18
C TYR A 94 -12.70 -6.52 -7.12
N ARG A 95 -13.30 -7.10 -8.13
CA ARG A 95 -14.75 -7.32 -8.18
C ARG A 95 -15.22 -8.27 -7.09
N ALA A 96 -14.46 -9.33 -6.84
CA ALA A 96 -14.81 -10.33 -5.81
C ALA A 96 -14.79 -9.71 -4.41
N ILE A 97 -13.78 -8.89 -4.11
CA ILE A 97 -13.62 -8.26 -2.79
C ILE A 97 -14.63 -7.12 -2.63
N TYR A 98 -14.59 -6.13 -3.50
CA TYR A 98 -15.39 -4.91 -3.32
C TYR A 98 -16.85 -5.09 -3.75
N GLY A 99 -17.17 -6.16 -4.44
CA GLY A 99 -18.55 -6.54 -4.73
C GLY A 99 -19.25 -7.29 -3.60
N HIS A 100 -18.50 -7.73 -2.61
CA HIS A 100 -19.07 -8.44 -1.45
C HIS A 100 -19.78 -7.46 -0.52
N THR A 101 -20.96 -7.83 -0.02
CA THR A 101 -21.79 -6.94 0.82
C THR A 101 -21.07 -6.43 2.06
N ALA A 102 -20.17 -7.22 2.63
CA ALA A 102 -19.39 -6.83 3.81
C ALA A 102 -18.32 -5.77 3.50
N LEU A 103 -17.93 -5.59 2.23
CA LEU A 103 -16.80 -4.75 1.85
C LEU A 103 -17.16 -3.64 0.85
N GLN A 104 -18.37 -3.63 0.29
CA GLN A 104 -18.73 -2.70 -0.78
C GLN A 104 -18.71 -1.23 -0.32
N THR A 105 -18.91 -0.96 0.95
CA THR A 105 -18.82 0.41 1.49
C THR A 105 -17.39 0.98 1.41
N LEU A 106 -16.38 0.10 1.37
CA LEU A 106 -14.99 0.51 1.28
C LEU A 106 -14.62 0.99 -0.14
N ALA A 107 -15.36 0.54 -1.15
CA ALA A 107 -15.09 0.89 -2.54
C ALA A 107 -15.34 2.37 -2.86
N VAL A 108 -16.15 3.07 -2.05
CA VAL A 108 -16.49 4.48 -2.28
C VAL A 108 -15.43 5.45 -1.77
N ARG A 109 -14.43 4.98 -1.06
CA ARG A 109 -13.33 5.83 -0.63
C ARG A 109 -12.47 6.26 -1.82
N ALA A 110 -11.86 7.45 -1.74
CA ALA A 110 -11.00 7.97 -2.80
C ALA A 110 -9.87 6.99 -3.16
N VAL A 111 -9.25 6.39 -2.13
CA VAL A 111 -8.35 5.25 -2.29
C VAL A 111 -8.91 4.14 -1.43
N PRO A 112 -9.51 3.10 -2.02
CA PRO A 112 -10.03 1.98 -1.24
C PRO A 112 -8.91 1.31 -0.43
N PRO A 113 -9.19 0.85 0.80
CA PRO A 113 -8.13 0.48 1.75
C PRO A 113 -7.49 -0.89 1.51
N ILE A 114 -8.13 -1.76 0.73
CA ILE A 114 -7.59 -3.10 0.45
C ILE A 114 -6.84 -3.04 -0.88
N HIS A 115 -5.51 -3.13 -0.80
CA HIS A 115 -4.65 -3.15 -1.98
C HIS A 115 -4.43 -4.58 -2.44
N ILE A 116 -4.48 -4.78 -3.74
CA ILE A 116 -4.44 -6.10 -4.38
C ILE A 116 -3.19 -6.15 -5.24
N ILE A 117 -2.18 -6.86 -4.78
CA ILE A 117 -0.90 -6.97 -5.49
C ILE A 117 -0.82 -8.35 -6.13
N VAL A 118 -0.73 -8.39 -7.46
CA VAL A 118 -0.70 -9.65 -8.21
C VAL A 118 0.62 -9.77 -8.96
N LYS A 119 1.30 -10.89 -8.74
CA LYS A 119 2.55 -11.22 -9.42
C LYS A 119 2.57 -12.70 -9.74
N ASN A 120 2.63 -13.03 -11.04
CA ASN A 120 2.68 -14.42 -11.52
C ASN A 120 1.57 -15.30 -10.94
N GLY A 121 0.35 -14.76 -10.85
CA GLY A 121 -0.82 -15.46 -10.30
C GLY A 121 -0.89 -15.49 -8.78
N ASN A 122 0.10 -14.96 -8.09
CA ASN A 122 0.10 -14.88 -6.62
C ASN A 122 -0.50 -13.53 -6.20
N VAL A 123 -1.49 -13.59 -5.32
CA VAL A 123 -2.18 -12.39 -4.82
C VAL A 123 -1.71 -12.11 -3.40
N THR A 124 -1.33 -10.88 -3.15
CA THR A 124 -1.05 -10.38 -1.81
C THR A 124 -2.01 -9.24 -1.51
N LEU A 125 -2.70 -9.33 -0.38
CA LEU A 125 -3.58 -8.26 0.09
C LEU A 125 -2.83 -7.42 1.12
N GLU A 126 -2.81 -6.11 0.91
CA GLU A 126 -2.15 -5.15 1.78
C GLU A 126 -3.14 -4.05 2.19
N GLY A 127 -2.92 -3.47 3.34
CA GLY A 127 -3.73 -2.36 3.83
C GLY A 127 -4.26 -2.57 5.22
N VAL A 128 -5.18 -1.68 5.64
CA VAL A 128 -5.79 -1.69 6.97
C VAL A 128 -7.30 -1.74 6.83
N VAL A 129 -7.92 -2.67 7.53
CA VAL A 129 -9.38 -2.81 7.61
C VAL A 129 -9.84 -2.63 9.05
N ALA A 130 -11.13 -2.37 9.25
CA ALA A 130 -11.66 -2.08 10.57
C ALA A 130 -11.86 -3.32 11.46
N THR A 131 -12.17 -4.48 10.85
CA THR A 131 -12.53 -5.69 11.58
C THR A 131 -11.84 -6.93 11.07
N LYS A 132 -11.75 -7.96 11.92
CA LYS A 132 -11.25 -9.28 11.52
C LYS A 132 -12.14 -9.91 10.45
N LEU A 133 -13.44 -9.67 10.51
CA LEU A 133 -14.38 -10.17 9.51
C LEU A 133 -14.04 -9.64 8.12
N GLU A 134 -13.78 -8.34 8.01
CA GLU A 134 -13.38 -7.72 6.75
C GLU A 134 -12.11 -8.36 6.19
N LYS A 135 -11.12 -8.59 7.05
CA LYS A 135 -9.88 -9.27 6.65
C LYS A 135 -10.16 -10.68 6.15
N GLN A 136 -10.96 -11.45 6.88
CA GLN A 136 -11.28 -12.83 6.51
C GLN A 136 -12.08 -12.92 5.22
N VAL A 137 -13.07 -12.05 5.06
CA VAL A 137 -13.90 -12.01 3.84
C VAL A 137 -13.04 -11.65 2.62
N ALA A 138 -12.17 -10.65 2.75
CA ALA A 138 -11.28 -10.28 1.66
C ALA A 138 -10.40 -11.44 1.22
N GLY A 139 -9.79 -12.14 2.17
CA GLY A 139 -8.98 -13.32 1.87
C GLY A 139 -9.76 -14.44 1.21
N ALA A 140 -10.94 -14.74 1.72
CA ALA A 140 -11.81 -15.78 1.14
C ALA A 140 -12.24 -15.44 -0.28
N GLN A 141 -12.60 -14.18 -0.53
CA GLN A 141 -13.01 -13.73 -1.87
C GLN A 141 -11.85 -13.84 -2.86
N ALA A 142 -10.63 -13.44 -2.44
CA ALA A 142 -9.46 -13.56 -3.28
C ALA A 142 -9.15 -15.03 -3.62
N ASN A 143 -9.27 -15.92 -2.65
CA ASN A 143 -9.02 -17.36 -2.86
C ASN A 143 -10.00 -17.98 -3.84
N GLY A 144 -11.19 -17.43 -4.00
CA GLY A 144 -12.22 -17.94 -4.90
C GLY A 144 -12.05 -17.49 -6.36
N VAL A 145 -11.08 -16.63 -6.66
CA VAL A 145 -10.88 -16.11 -8.01
C VAL A 145 -10.18 -17.14 -8.89
N ALA A 146 -10.75 -17.39 -10.06
CA ALA A 146 -10.18 -18.34 -11.03
C ALA A 146 -8.79 -17.85 -11.49
N GLY A 147 -7.84 -18.76 -11.57
CA GLY A 147 -6.47 -18.46 -12.01
C GLY A 147 -5.51 -18.04 -10.91
N VAL A 148 -6.01 -17.79 -9.71
CA VAL A 148 -5.15 -17.43 -8.56
C VAL A 148 -4.39 -18.66 -8.08
N PHE A 149 -3.07 -18.54 -8.05
CA PHE A 149 -2.19 -19.61 -7.58
C PHE A 149 -2.09 -19.65 -6.05
N SER A 150 -1.97 -18.48 -5.43
CA SER A 150 -1.90 -18.38 -3.97
C SER A 150 -2.41 -17.01 -3.51
N VAL A 151 -2.85 -16.95 -2.25
CA VAL A 151 -3.25 -15.69 -1.60
C VAL A 151 -2.49 -15.55 -0.30
N LYS A 152 -1.84 -14.40 -0.12
CA LYS A 152 -1.22 -13.99 1.12
C LYS A 152 -2.00 -12.80 1.66
N ASN A 153 -2.64 -12.96 2.81
CA ASN A 153 -3.48 -11.92 3.40
C ASN A 153 -2.69 -11.17 4.48
N ASN A 154 -2.07 -10.06 4.08
CA ASN A 154 -1.31 -9.20 4.98
C ASN A 154 -2.13 -8.02 5.50
N LEU A 155 -3.45 -8.04 5.34
CA LEU A 155 -4.30 -6.98 5.86
C LEU A 155 -4.13 -6.87 7.38
N ARG A 156 -4.04 -5.63 7.86
CA ARG A 156 -3.97 -5.34 9.29
C ARG A 156 -5.34 -4.88 9.75
N VAL A 157 -5.71 -5.30 10.95
CA VAL A 157 -6.98 -4.89 11.57
C VAL A 157 -6.72 -3.68 12.46
N GLU A 158 -7.52 -2.64 12.27
CA GLU A 158 -7.46 -1.41 13.06
C GLU A 158 -7.69 -1.76 14.54
N GLY A 159 -6.86 -1.22 15.44
CA GLY A 159 -6.98 -1.52 16.87
C GLY A 159 -6.10 -2.66 17.36
N GLY A 160 -5.24 -3.25 16.53
CA GLY A 160 -4.06 -3.96 16.99
C GLY A 160 -4.02 -5.47 16.94
N ASP A 161 -5.03 -6.18 16.49
CA ASP A 161 -4.92 -7.63 16.33
C ASP A 161 -5.03 -8.02 14.86
N SER A 162 -3.87 -8.24 14.28
CA SER A 162 -3.77 -8.77 12.92
C SER A 162 -4.15 -10.23 12.85
#